data_7fe1fb8606242bef5854f0d2120e7ad0
#
_entry.id   7fe1fb8606242bef5854f0d2120e7ad0
#
_cell.length_a   1.000
_cell.length_b   1.000
_cell.length_c   1.000
_cell.angle_alpha   90.00
_cell.angle_beta   90.00
_cell.angle_gamma   90.00
#
_symmetry.space_group_name_H-M   'P 1'
#
loop_
_entity.id
_entity.type
_entity.pdbx_description
1 polymer ?
#
loop_
_entity_poly.entity_id
_entity_poly.type
_entity_poly.pdbx_seq_one_letter_code
_entity_poly.pdbx_strand_id
1 'polypeptide(L)'
;MSFKNSSPKFLLIFDFDGTIIDKDSEEELLKNIFSKEEFDEIMENLENLEFFEGFNYYFKRMKDLGLTLKDVNANLEKFELSPKIEVLLNYLKINKSNYRIVICSSGLDYSIKYILKYHGFLDIIDDFICTKGYIEDENSEKLLNIPKNQFPNSCTLCGPSQCKSTELKKYLEKNNNKYKKILFVCDGSNDFCPSKKILRKGDVLFPRIDNNLYKKLFKDNFKNELICQIYPWKSADEIVQKLKIL
;
A
#
# COMPACT_ATOMS: atom_id res chain seq x y z
N MET A 1 15.82 5.20 -35.73
CA MET A 1 14.65 4.35 -35.49
C MET A 1 13.91 4.87 -34.26
N SER A 2 12.75 5.48 -34.45
CA SER A 2 11.92 6.00 -33.36
C SER A 2 11.28 4.82 -32.63
N PHE A 3 11.74 4.51 -31.43
CA PHE A 3 11.02 3.61 -30.53
C PHE A 3 9.69 4.30 -30.18
N LYS A 4 8.60 3.87 -30.80
CA LYS A 4 7.25 4.19 -30.32
C LYS A 4 7.17 3.62 -28.92
N ASN A 5 7.27 4.47 -27.89
CA ASN A 5 6.91 4.12 -26.52
C ASN A 5 5.42 3.73 -26.54
N SER A 6 5.13 2.45 -26.71
CA SER A 6 3.78 1.94 -26.56
C SER A 6 3.41 2.11 -25.08
N SER A 7 2.29 2.75 -24.80
CA SER A 7 1.77 2.88 -23.45
C SER A 7 1.70 1.50 -22.78
N PRO A 8 2.01 1.36 -21.48
CA PRO A 8 1.98 0.09 -20.79
C PRO A 8 0.59 -0.56 -20.92
N LYS A 9 0.60 -1.87 -21.18
CA LYS A 9 -0.59 -2.65 -21.46
C LYS A 9 -1.46 -2.89 -20.23
N PHE A 10 -0.81 -3.05 -19.07
CA PHE A 10 -1.44 -3.39 -17.80
C PHE A 10 -1.19 -2.31 -16.75
N LEU A 11 -2.21 -2.02 -15.94
CA LEU A 11 -2.06 -1.31 -14.68
C LEU A 11 -1.98 -2.36 -13.56
N LEU A 12 -0.85 -2.44 -12.88
CA LEU A 12 -0.66 -3.29 -11.73
C LEU A 12 -0.66 -2.44 -10.47
N ILE A 13 -1.62 -2.65 -9.61
CA ILE A 13 -1.81 -1.95 -8.36
C ILE A 13 -1.41 -2.91 -7.24
N PHE A 14 -0.60 -2.43 -6.30
CA PHE A 14 -0.29 -3.12 -5.07
C PHE A 14 -0.84 -2.37 -3.87
N ASP A 15 -1.42 -3.07 -2.93
CA ASP A 15 -1.37 -2.67 -1.53
C ASP A 15 0.06 -2.88 -1.00
N PHE A 16 0.38 -2.33 0.17
CA PHE A 16 1.73 -2.42 0.72
C PHE A 16 1.80 -3.35 1.93
N ASP A 17 1.16 -2.98 3.03
CA ASP A 17 1.13 -3.75 4.27
C ASP A 17 0.37 -5.06 4.07
N GLY A 18 0.89 -6.17 4.62
CA GLY A 18 0.31 -7.50 4.39
C GLY A 18 0.42 -8.00 2.93
N THR A 19 0.97 -7.21 2.01
CA THR A 19 1.06 -7.51 0.59
C THR A 19 2.51 -7.52 0.09
N ILE A 20 3.19 -6.37 0.03
CA ILE A 20 4.63 -6.30 -0.33
C ILE A 20 5.49 -6.67 0.87
N ILE A 21 5.16 -6.18 2.04
CA ILE A 21 5.71 -6.64 3.32
C ILE A 21 4.69 -7.49 4.06
N ASP A 22 5.16 -8.32 5.00
CA ASP A 22 4.33 -9.33 5.66
C ASP A 22 3.51 -8.78 6.84
N LYS A 23 3.85 -7.59 7.32
CA LYS A 23 3.27 -6.95 8.50
C LYS A 23 2.69 -5.58 8.17
N ASP A 24 2.01 -4.97 9.14
CA ASP A 24 1.65 -3.55 9.11
C ASP A 24 2.90 -2.71 9.43
N SER A 25 3.24 -1.78 8.54
CA SER A 25 4.48 -0.99 8.63
C SER A 25 4.49 -0.05 9.82
N GLU A 26 3.37 0.58 10.13
CA GLU A 26 3.29 1.56 11.20
C GLU A 26 3.25 0.87 12.57
N GLU A 27 2.42 -0.16 12.71
CA GLU A 27 2.30 -0.91 13.96
C GLU A 27 3.63 -1.59 14.33
N GLU A 28 4.31 -2.22 13.37
CA GLU A 28 5.59 -2.88 13.62
C GLU A 28 6.72 -1.87 13.91
N LEU A 29 6.71 -0.70 13.24
CA LEU A 29 7.64 0.38 13.54
C LEU A 29 7.49 0.84 15.00
N LEU A 30 6.25 1.04 15.46
CA LEU A 30 5.97 1.44 16.84
C LEU A 30 6.44 0.37 17.85
N LYS A 31 6.16 -0.92 17.58
CA LYS A 31 6.64 -2.02 18.43
C LYS A 31 8.16 -2.13 18.51
N ASN A 32 8.87 -1.75 17.46
CA ASN A 32 10.32 -1.80 17.42
C ASN A 32 10.98 -0.62 18.13
N ILE A 33 10.27 0.49 18.27
CA ILE A 33 10.80 1.75 18.84
C ILE A 33 10.43 1.89 20.30
N PHE A 34 9.20 1.57 20.67
CA PHE A 34 8.67 1.81 22.02
C PHE A 34 8.67 0.54 22.87
N SER A 35 8.77 0.70 24.19
CA SER A 35 8.50 -0.39 25.13
C SER A 35 7.06 -0.89 24.97
N LYS A 36 6.76 -2.09 25.50
CA LYS A 36 5.40 -2.62 25.40
C LYS A 36 4.37 -1.69 26.03
N GLU A 37 4.68 -1.14 27.20
CA GLU A 37 3.83 -0.22 27.95
C GLU A 37 3.57 1.07 27.16
N GLU A 38 4.61 1.66 26.58
CA GLU A 38 4.48 2.86 25.73
C GLU A 38 3.71 2.55 24.44
N PHE A 39 3.94 1.40 23.82
CA PHE A 39 3.20 0.96 22.64
C PHE A 39 1.71 0.83 22.95
N ASP A 40 1.34 0.16 24.05
CA ASP A 40 -0.05 -0.02 24.47
C ASP A 40 -0.71 1.36 24.74
N GLU A 41 -0.01 2.29 25.40
CA GLU A 41 -0.46 3.69 25.60
C GLU A 41 -0.67 4.43 24.27
N ILE A 42 0.27 4.28 23.33
CA ILE A 42 0.15 4.91 22.01
C ILE A 42 -1.07 4.36 21.27
N MET A 43 -1.26 3.06 21.25
CA MET A 43 -2.40 2.43 20.57
C MET A 43 -3.74 2.89 21.15
N GLU A 44 -3.87 2.99 22.48
CA GLU A 44 -5.06 3.52 23.14
C GLU A 44 -5.34 4.98 22.73
N ASN A 45 -4.30 5.80 22.66
CA ASN A 45 -4.46 7.19 22.22
C ASN A 45 -4.86 7.28 20.75
N LEU A 46 -4.31 6.41 19.88
CA LEU A 46 -4.64 6.39 18.44
C LEU A 46 -6.11 6.07 18.17
N GLU A 47 -6.77 5.27 19.01
CA GLU A 47 -8.21 4.98 18.89
C GLU A 47 -9.08 6.24 19.02
N ASN A 48 -8.61 7.26 19.72
CA ASN A 48 -9.31 8.52 19.99
C ASN A 48 -8.93 9.67 19.03
N LEU A 49 -7.94 9.44 18.15
CA LEU A 49 -7.45 10.44 17.22
C LEU A 49 -7.99 10.21 15.80
N GLU A 50 -8.10 11.29 15.02
CA GLU A 50 -8.31 11.14 13.59
C GLU A 50 -7.08 10.51 12.93
N PHE A 51 -7.30 9.77 11.85
CA PHE A 51 -6.29 8.97 11.16
C PHE A 51 -4.95 9.71 10.91
N PHE A 52 -5.01 10.93 10.37
CA PHE A 52 -3.78 11.72 10.12
C PHE A 52 -3.17 12.33 11.38
N GLU A 53 -3.97 12.56 12.41
CA GLU A 53 -3.49 13.03 13.70
C GLU A 53 -2.70 11.95 14.43
N GLY A 54 -3.09 10.69 14.25
CA GLY A 54 -2.35 9.56 14.80
C GLY A 54 -0.90 9.52 14.34
N PHE A 55 -0.63 9.70 13.04
CA PHE A 55 0.75 9.80 12.53
C PHE A 55 1.53 10.94 13.20
N ASN A 56 0.93 12.13 13.24
CA ASN A 56 1.56 13.30 13.86
C ASN A 56 1.85 13.08 15.34
N TYR A 57 0.96 12.39 16.05
CA TYR A 57 1.10 12.08 17.47
C TYR A 57 2.34 11.22 17.73
N TYR A 58 2.48 10.08 17.08
CA TYR A 58 3.60 9.19 17.36
C TYR A 58 4.95 9.74 16.82
N PHE A 59 4.98 10.48 15.71
CA PHE A 59 6.21 11.15 15.26
C PHE A 59 6.64 12.27 16.20
N LYS A 60 5.71 12.96 16.86
CA LYS A 60 6.03 13.86 17.95
C LYS A 60 6.62 13.11 19.15
N ARG A 61 6.01 12.01 19.59
CA ARG A 61 6.52 11.17 20.69
C ARG A 61 7.95 10.68 20.40
N MET A 62 8.22 10.22 19.17
CA MET A 62 9.57 9.83 18.77
C MET A 62 10.58 11.00 18.91
N LYS A 63 10.20 12.18 18.48
CA LYS A 63 11.04 13.38 18.61
C LYS A 63 11.28 13.76 20.08
N ASP A 64 10.25 13.71 20.91
CA ASP A 64 10.34 13.99 22.36
C ASP A 64 11.29 13.02 23.09
N LEU A 65 11.44 11.80 22.58
CA LEU A 65 12.43 10.82 23.03
C LEU A 65 13.84 11.04 22.45
N GLY A 66 14.04 12.09 21.67
CA GLY A 66 15.34 12.39 21.03
C GLY A 66 15.67 11.52 19.84
N LEU A 67 14.71 10.75 19.31
CA LEU A 67 14.92 9.94 18.10
C LEU A 67 15.04 10.83 16.88
N THR A 68 15.75 10.33 15.89
CA THR A 68 15.98 10.98 14.59
C THR A 68 15.37 10.14 13.46
N LEU A 69 15.28 10.71 12.26
CA LEU A 69 14.92 9.95 11.06
C LEU A 69 15.90 8.80 10.77
N LYS A 70 17.15 8.91 11.21
CA LYS A 70 18.12 7.81 11.11
C LYS A 70 17.68 6.60 11.94
N ASP A 71 17.16 6.84 13.15
CA ASP A 71 16.67 5.77 14.03
C ASP A 71 15.39 5.14 13.46
N VAL A 72 14.49 5.94 12.90
CA VAL A 72 13.31 5.45 12.17
C VAL A 72 13.76 4.58 11.00
N ASN A 73 14.68 5.06 10.18
CA ASN A 73 15.19 4.33 9.01
C ASN A 73 15.83 2.99 9.39
N ALA A 74 16.65 2.97 10.46
CA ALA A 74 17.26 1.73 10.95
C ALA A 74 16.21 0.68 11.39
N ASN A 75 15.02 1.12 11.81
CA ASN A 75 13.91 0.22 12.08
C ASN A 75 13.17 -0.20 10.80
N LEU A 76 13.02 0.69 9.83
CA LEU A 76 12.42 0.34 8.52
C LEU A 76 13.26 -0.68 7.73
N GLU A 77 14.58 -0.74 7.94
CA GLU A 77 15.48 -1.74 7.33
C GLU A 77 15.25 -3.17 7.83
N LYS A 78 14.57 -3.34 8.99
CA LYS A 78 14.26 -4.64 9.56
C LYS A 78 13.02 -5.31 8.94
N PHE A 79 12.27 -4.59 8.10
CA PHE A 79 11.09 -5.15 7.48
C PHE A 79 11.42 -6.18 6.42
N GLU A 80 10.83 -7.35 6.56
CA GLU A 80 10.99 -8.44 5.60
C GLU A 80 9.90 -8.34 4.52
N LEU A 81 10.27 -8.71 3.30
CA LEU A 81 9.33 -8.82 2.19
C LEU A 81 8.42 -10.04 2.37
N SER A 82 7.20 -9.95 1.89
CA SER A 82 6.27 -11.08 1.86
C SER A 82 6.82 -12.27 1.07
N PRO A 83 6.36 -13.51 1.36
CA PRO A 83 6.91 -14.73 0.75
C PRO A 83 7.03 -14.64 -0.78
N LYS A 84 8.26 -14.71 -1.27
CA LYS A 84 8.65 -14.64 -2.69
C LYS A 84 8.18 -13.40 -3.44
N ILE A 85 7.90 -12.29 -2.74
CA ILE A 85 7.52 -11.03 -3.40
C ILE A 85 8.65 -10.50 -4.27
N GLU A 86 9.92 -10.71 -3.90
CA GLU A 86 11.08 -10.37 -4.70
C GLU A 86 11.10 -11.09 -6.06
N VAL A 87 10.55 -12.30 -6.14
CA VAL A 87 10.42 -13.04 -7.42
C VAL A 87 9.45 -12.31 -8.34
N LEU A 88 8.33 -11.83 -7.80
CA LEU A 88 7.35 -11.04 -8.54
C LEU A 88 7.93 -9.69 -8.95
N LEU A 89 8.58 -8.96 -8.04
CA LEU A 89 9.15 -7.64 -8.33
C LEU A 89 10.28 -7.73 -9.38
N ASN A 90 11.13 -8.76 -9.32
CA ASN A 90 12.14 -9.01 -10.34
C ASN A 90 11.53 -9.38 -11.69
N TYR A 91 10.47 -10.20 -11.73
CA TYR A 91 9.74 -10.46 -12.97
C TYR A 91 9.19 -9.16 -13.58
N LEU A 92 8.61 -8.30 -12.75
CA LEU A 92 8.09 -7.00 -13.19
C LEU A 92 9.20 -6.06 -13.67
N LYS A 93 10.36 -6.07 -13.02
CA LYS A 93 11.54 -5.29 -13.44
C LYS A 93 11.99 -5.67 -14.86
N ILE A 94 12.05 -6.95 -15.14
CA ILE A 94 12.42 -7.47 -16.48
C ILE A 94 11.34 -7.13 -17.53
N ASN A 95 10.07 -7.13 -17.15
CA ASN A 95 8.94 -6.92 -18.05
C ASN A 95 8.31 -5.52 -17.92
N LYS A 96 9.05 -4.54 -17.42
CA LYS A 96 8.57 -3.21 -17.02
C LYS A 96 7.77 -2.48 -18.11
N SER A 97 8.15 -2.64 -19.38
CA SER A 97 7.46 -2.01 -20.52
C SER A 97 5.97 -2.42 -20.66
N ASN A 98 5.59 -3.56 -20.11
CA ASN A 98 4.20 -4.03 -20.16
C ASN A 98 3.34 -3.49 -19.01
N TYR A 99 3.95 -3.00 -17.92
CA TYR A 99 3.26 -2.69 -16.68
C TYR A 99 3.48 -1.23 -16.25
N ARG A 100 2.39 -0.56 -15.90
CA ARG A 100 2.40 0.61 -15.03
C ARG A 100 2.18 0.10 -13.61
N ILE A 101 3.10 0.36 -12.69
CA ILE A 101 3.09 -0.19 -11.33
C ILE A 101 2.81 0.93 -10.34
N VAL A 102 1.76 0.76 -9.56
CA VAL A 102 1.27 1.77 -8.60
C VAL A 102 1.12 1.14 -7.23
N ILE A 103 1.66 1.79 -6.22
CA ILE A 103 1.34 1.46 -4.82
C ILE A 103 0.12 2.28 -4.40
N CYS A 104 -0.91 1.61 -3.86
CA CYS A 104 -2.11 2.23 -3.32
C CYS A 104 -2.33 1.75 -1.88
N SER A 105 -1.81 2.50 -0.92
CA SER A 105 -1.81 2.16 0.51
C SER A 105 -2.26 3.34 1.36
N SER A 106 -2.90 3.07 2.49
CA SER A 106 -3.14 4.09 3.52
C SER A 106 -1.90 4.42 4.35
N GLY A 107 -0.87 3.58 4.29
CA GLY A 107 0.42 3.78 4.95
C GLY A 107 1.18 5.02 4.47
N LEU A 108 2.21 5.39 5.20
CA LEU A 108 3.00 6.59 4.97
C LEU A 108 3.96 6.40 3.78
N ASP A 109 3.93 7.31 2.83
CA ASP A 109 4.76 7.24 1.62
C ASP A 109 6.27 7.31 1.92
N TYR A 110 6.66 7.93 3.03
CA TYR A 110 8.05 7.93 3.51
C TYR A 110 8.53 6.52 3.84
N SER A 111 7.80 5.81 4.72
CA SER A 111 8.13 4.45 5.15
C SER A 111 8.13 3.50 3.95
N ILE A 112 7.08 3.55 3.13
CA ILE A 112 6.92 2.72 1.93
C ILE A 112 8.09 2.89 0.96
N LYS A 113 8.44 4.12 0.62
CA LYS A 113 9.54 4.42 -0.30
C LYS A 113 10.89 4.02 0.27
N TYR A 114 11.09 4.21 1.58
CA TYR A 114 12.34 3.83 2.23
C TYR A 114 12.53 2.31 2.21
N ILE A 115 11.53 1.53 2.59
CA ILE A 115 11.56 0.06 2.56
C ILE A 115 11.81 -0.45 1.12
N LEU A 116 11.08 0.07 0.12
CA LEU A 116 11.27 -0.30 -1.28
C LEU A 116 12.68 0.06 -1.78
N LYS A 117 13.22 1.20 -1.37
CA LYS A 117 14.59 1.62 -1.70
C LYS A 117 15.62 0.69 -1.09
N TYR A 118 15.47 0.34 0.19
CA TYR A 118 16.35 -0.57 0.91
C TYR A 118 16.43 -1.95 0.23
N HIS A 119 15.28 -2.48 -0.21
CA HIS A 119 15.22 -3.75 -0.94
C HIS A 119 15.54 -3.65 -2.45
N GLY A 120 15.84 -2.45 -2.99
CA GLY A 120 16.25 -2.28 -4.39
C GLY A 120 15.10 -2.32 -5.41
N PHE A 121 13.86 -2.01 -4.99
CA PHE A 121 12.67 -2.06 -5.84
C PHE A 121 11.94 -0.72 -6.02
N LEU A 122 12.46 0.38 -5.46
CA LEU A 122 11.82 1.69 -5.61
C LEU A 122 11.72 2.13 -7.07
N ASP A 123 12.74 1.82 -7.87
CA ASP A 123 12.88 2.24 -9.27
C ASP A 123 11.86 1.62 -10.23
N ILE A 124 11.22 0.53 -9.84
CA ILE A 124 10.18 -0.09 -10.67
C ILE A 124 8.79 0.48 -10.44
N ILE A 125 8.58 1.23 -9.35
CA ILE A 125 7.28 1.83 -9.02
C ILE A 125 7.11 3.15 -9.78
N ASP A 126 5.99 3.30 -10.48
CA ASP A 126 5.71 4.49 -11.27
C ASP A 126 5.01 5.59 -10.49
N ASP A 127 4.11 5.22 -9.57
CA ASP A 127 3.33 6.18 -8.77
C ASP A 127 2.98 5.63 -7.39
N PHE A 128 2.74 6.57 -6.46
CA PHE A 128 2.34 6.31 -5.09
C PHE A 128 1.05 7.07 -4.76
N ILE A 129 0.01 6.33 -4.39
CA ILE A 129 -1.25 6.81 -3.84
C ILE A 129 -1.25 6.43 -2.36
N CYS A 130 -0.54 7.20 -1.56
CA CYS A 130 -0.24 6.92 -0.15
C CYS A 130 -0.38 8.17 0.70
N THR A 131 -0.50 8.02 2.00
CA THR A 131 -0.46 9.14 2.95
C THR A 131 0.86 9.89 2.80
N LYS A 132 0.81 11.19 2.58
CA LYS A 132 1.99 12.03 2.41
C LYS A 132 2.52 12.51 3.74
N GLY A 133 3.83 12.38 3.93
CA GLY A 133 4.56 13.00 5.03
C GLY A 133 5.71 13.86 4.49
N TYR A 134 5.99 14.94 5.18
CA TYR A 134 7.05 15.88 4.82
C TYR A 134 8.04 16.01 5.97
N ILE A 135 9.34 15.96 5.65
CA ILE A 135 10.39 16.29 6.59
C ILE A 135 10.34 17.82 6.79
N GLU A 136 10.17 18.23 8.04
CA GLU A 136 10.31 19.63 8.42
C GLU A 136 11.76 19.96 8.77
N ASP A 137 12.02 21.25 9.07
CA ASP A 137 13.34 21.69 9.50
C ASP A 137 13.73 21.11 10.90
N GLU A 138 14.98 21.32 11.31
CA GLU A 138 15.52 20.79 12.56
C GLU A 138 14.80 21.31 13.80
N ASN A 139 14.08 22.43 13.71
CA ASN A 139 13.31 23.04 14.79
C ASN A 139 11.87 22.53 14.89
N SER A 140 11.43 21.69 13.97
CA SER A 140 10.10 21.09 14.00
C SER A 140 9.86 20.28 15.28
N GLU A 141 8.65 20.33 15.79
CA GLU A 141 8.22 19.49 16.93
C GLU A 141 8.05 18.01 16.56
N LYS A 142 8.15 17.64 15.29
CA LYS A 142 7.93 16.28 14.78
C LYS A 142 9.04 15.86 13.83
N LEU A 143 9.28 14.57 13.72
CA LEU A 143 10.20 14.02 12.73
C LEU A 143 9.64 14.14 11.31
N LEU A 144 8.31 13.93 11.18
CA LEU A 144 7.56 14.09 9.95
C LEU A 144 6.26 14.85 10.24
N ASN A 145 5.85 15.70 9.33
CA ASN A 145 4.57 16.39 9.37
C ASN A 145 3.61 15.76 8.36
N ILE A 146 2.48 15.31 8.85
CA ILE A 146 1.45 14.66 8.06
C ILE A 146 0.27 15.63 7.93
N PRO A 147 0.04 16.24 6.75
CA PRO A 147 -1.07 17.16 6.52
C PRO A 147 -2.42 16.48 6.77
N LYS A 148 -3.33 17.22 7.41
CA LYS A 148 -4.72 16.77 7.61
C LYS A 148 -5.49 16.76 6.28
N ASN A 149 -6.55 15.97 6.22
CA ASN A 149 -7.51 15.98 5.11
C ASN A 149 -6.92 15.71 3.71
N GLN A 150 -5.88 14.90 3.61
CA GLN A 150 -5.27 14.55 2.33
C GLN A 150 -6.23 13.81 1.40
N PHE A 151 -7.15 13.03 1.96
CA PHE A 151 -8.09 12.18 1.23
C PHE A 151 -9.52 12.42 1.73
N PRO A 152 -10.18 13.51 1.30
CA PRO A 152 -11.60 13.72 1.61
C PRO A 152 -12.41 12.51 1.20
N ASN A 153 -13.08 11.87 2.15
CA ASN A 153 -13.73 10.58 1.96
C ASN A 153 -15.18 10.61 2.42
N SER A 154 -16.12 10.45 1.47
CA SER A 154 -17.55 10.27 1.72
C SER A 154 -18.03 8.85 1.44
N CYS A 155 -17.11 7.89 1.35
CA CYS A 155 -17.43 6.50 1.03
C CYS A 155 -18.05 5.78 2.22
N THR A 156 -19.23 5.21 2.03
CA THR A 156 -19.94 4.45 3.06
C THR A 156 -19.38 3.04 3.32
N LEU A 157 -18.44 2.56 2.46
CA LEU A 157 -17.79 1.26 2.61
C LEU A 157 -16.42 1.34 3.28
N CYS A 158 -15.87 2.55 3.42
CA CYS A 158 -14.55 2.79 3.98
C CYS A 158 -14.67 3.55 5.29
N GLY A 159 -13.72 3.33 6.20
CA GLY A 159 -13.55 4.15 7.39
C GLY A 159 -13.05 5.57 7.08
N PRO A 160 -12.68 6.35 8.09
CA PRO A 160 -12.29 7.75 7.95
C PRO A 160 -10.95 7.98 7.25
N SER A 161 -10.19 6.91 7.00
CA SER A 161 -8.92 6.94 6.27
C SER A 161 -9.13 7.11 4.76
N GLN A 162 -8.08 6.90 3.99
CA GLN A 162 -8.12 6.93 2.52
C GLN A 162 -9.15 5.95 1.94
N CYS A 163 -10.04 6.42 1.09
CA CYS A 163 -10.82 5.55 0.22
C CYS A 163 -10.02 5.24 -1.05
N LYS A 164 -9.38 4.07 -1.10
CA LYS A 164 -8.58 3.62 -2.26
C LYS A 164 -9.35 3.71 -3.59
N SER A 165 -10.66 3.43 -3.60
CA SER A 165 -11.45 3.53 -4.84
C SER A 165 -11.61 4.96 -5.35
N THR A 166 -11.79 5.93 -4.45
CA THR A 166 -11.88 7.35 -4.82
C THR A 166 -10.57 7.83 -5.44
N GLU A 167 -9.45 7.49 -4.82
CA GLU A 167 -8.14 7.91 -5.30
C GLU A 167 -7.72 7.19 -6.58
N LEU A 168 -7.99 5.89 -6.70
CA LEU A 168 -7.77 5.15 -7.93
C LEU A 168 -8.64 5.65 -9.09
N LYS A 169 -9.88 6.08 -8.82
CA LYS A 169 -10.73 6.71 -9.84
C LYS A 169 -10.09 7.99 -10.37
N LYS A 170 -9.67 8.90 -9.48
CA LYS A 170 -8.95 10.13 -9.87
C LYS A 170 -7.67 9.81 -10.68
N TYR A 171 -6.91 8.81 -10.22
CA TYR A 171 -5.70 8.36 -10.91
C TYR A 171 -5.99 7.87 -12.33
N LEU A 172 -7.00 7.03 -12.51
CA LEU A 172 -7.41 6.49 -13.80
C LEU A 172 -7.91 7.60 -14.74
N GLU A 173 -8.70 8.55 -14.26
CA GLU A 173 -9.19 9.70 -15.03
C GLU A 173 -8.02 10.56 -15.51
N LYS A 174 -7.08 10.90 -14.64
CA LYS A 174 -5.85 11.66 -14.97
C LYS A 174 -5.01 10.97 -16.05
N ASN A 175 -4.96 9.63 -16.05
CA ASN A 175 -4.17 8.82 -16.98
C ASN A 175 -4.99 8.31 -18.19
N ASN A 176 -6.17 8.90 -18.45
CA ASN A 176 -7.04 8.58 -19.60
C ASN A 176 -7.48 7.11 -19.73
N ASN A 177 -7.51 6.35 -18.65
CA ASN A 177 -8.06 4.98 -18.58
C ASN A 177 -7.58 3.99 -19.66
N LYS A 178 -6.34 4.11 -20.14
CA LYS A 178 -5.82 3.42 -21.35
C LYS A 178 -5.33 1.98 -21.12
N TYR A 179 -5.58 1.40 -19.96
CA TYR A 179 -5.06 0.06 -19.66
C TYR A 179 -5.99 -1.03 -20.21
N LYS A 180 -5.40 -2.07 -20.83
CA LYS A 180 -6.12 -3.24 -21.29
C LYS A 180 -6.76 -4.01 -20.14
N LYS A 181 -6.01 -4.14 -19.03
CA LYS A 181 -6.47 -4.75 -17.77
C LYS A 181 -5.90 -4.01 -16.56
N ILE A 182 -6.66 -4.04 -15.49
CA ILE A 182 -6.21 -3.68 -14.15
C ILE A 182 -5.97 -4.98 -13.38
N LEU A 183 -4.84 -5.05 -12.70
CA LEU A 183 -4.39 -6.16 -11.87
C LEU A 183 -4.19 -5.60 -10.46
N PHE A 184 -4.88 -6.13 -9.47
CA PHE A 184 -4.81 -5.61 -8.10
C PHE A 184 -4.37 -6.71 -7.14
N VAL A 185 -3.19 -6.52 -6.53
CA VAL A 185 -2.58 -7.42 -5.53
C VAL A 185 -2.78 -6.79 -4.16
N CYS A 186 -3.42 -7.50 -3.24
CA CYS A 186 -3.86 -6.93 -1.97
C CYS A 186 -4.21 -8.00 -0.93
N ASP A 187 -4.50 -7.56 0.31
CA ASP A 187 -4.78 -8.46 1.44
C ASP A 187 -5.90 -7.96 2.37
N GLY A 188 -6.08 -6.64 2.47
CA GLY A 188 -6.87 -5.98 3.51
C GLY A 188 -8.37 -5.86 3.20
N SER A 189 -9.19 -5.69 4.25
CA SER A 189 -10.64 -5.47 4.10
C SER A 189 -10.97 -4.14 3.40
N ASN A 190 -10.09 -3.13 3.49
CA ASN A 190 -10.19 -1.84 2.81
C ASN A 190 -10.02 -1.95 1.29
N ASP A 191 -9.44 -3.07 0.79
CA ASP A 191 -9.30 -3.36 -0.63
C ASP A 191 -10.58 -3.88 -1.28
N PHE A 192 -11.58 -4.24 -0.49
CA PHE A 192 -12.89 -4.65 -1.02
C PHE A 192 -13.57 -3.52 -1.80
N CYS A 193 -13.52 -2.30 -1.29
CA CYS A 193 -14.14 -1.14 -1.93
C CYS A 193 -13.58 -0.88 -3.35
N PRO A 194 -12.25 -0.77 -3.57
CA PRO A 194 -11.71 -0.63 -4.91
C PRO A 194 -11.92 -1.86 -5.77
N SER A 195 -11.90 -3.07 -5.22
CA SER A 195 -12.20 -4.29 -5.96
C SER A 195 -13.62 -4.27 -6.55
N LYS A 196 -14.59 -3.73 -5.78
CA LYS A 196 -15.99 -3.63 -6.21
C LYS A 196 -16.25 -2.45 -7.15
N LYS A 197 -15.63 -1.29 -6.90
CA LYS A 197 -15.97 -0.03 -7.61
C LYS A 197 -15.07 0.28 -8.81
N ILE A 198 -13.86 -0.28 -8.86
CA ILE A 198 -12.86 0.03 -9.88
C ILE A 198 -12.62 -1.11 -10.85
N LEU A 199 -12.55 -2.36 -10.36
CA LEU A 199 -12.25 -3.50 -11.24
C LEU A 199 -13.44 -3.85 -12.14
N ARG A 200 -13.15 -4.07 -13.41
CA ARG A 200 -14.12 -4.36 -14.49
C ARG A 200 -14.15 -5.87 -14.78
N LYS A 201 -15.12 -6.29 -15.55
CA LYS A 201 -15.14 -7.65 -16.13
C LYS A 201 -13.87 -7.87 -16.97
N GLY A 202 -13.07 -8.88 -16.59
CA GLY A 202 -11.78 -9.19 -17.23
C GLY A 202 -10.55 -8.60 -16.52
N ASP A 203 -10.71 -7.65 -15.59
CA ASP A 203 -9.64 -7.27 -14.65
C ASP A 203 -9.41 -8.39 -13.63
N VAL A 204 -8.30 -8.36 -12.89
CA VAL A 204 -7.90 -9.45 -12.00
C VAL A 204 -7.62 -8.92 -10.60
N LEU A 205 -8.22 -9.55 -9.62
CA LEU A 205 -7.96 -9.36 -8.20
C LEU A 205 -7.12 -10.54 -7.68
N PHE A 206 -6.04 -10.22 -6.98
CA PHE A 206 -5.17 -11.18 -6.31
C PHE A 206 -5.26 -10.96 -4.79
N PRO A 207 -6.26 -11.52 -4.09
CA PRO A 207 -6.38 -11.42 -2.64
C PRO A 207 -5.44 -12.43 -1.98
N ARG A 208 -4.70 -12.01 -0.94
CA ARG A 208 -3.82 -12.88 -0.19
C ARG A 208 -4.64 -13.87 0.66
N ILE A 209 -4.34 -15.16 0.55
CA ILE A 209 -5.02 -16.23 1.30
C ILE A 209 -4.84 -16.01 2.80
N ASP A 210 -5.89 -16.33 3.56
CA ASP A 210 -6.01 -16.22 5.02
C ASP A 210 -6.02 -14.78 5.59
N ASN A 211 -5.82 -13.75 4.77
CA ASN A 211 -5.93 -12.36 5.15
C ASN A 211 -7.38 -11.84 5.09
N ASN A 212 -7.61 -10.60 5.51
CA ASN A 212 -8.95 -10.08 5.76
C ASN A 212 -9.81 -9.99 4.50
N LEU A 213 -9.25 -9.58 3.36
CA LEU A 213 -10.01 -9.55 2.10
C LEU A 213 -10.43 -10.97 1.68
N TYR A 214 -9.51 -11.93 1.76
CA TYR A 214 -9.82 -13.33 1.43
C TYR A 214 -10.95 -13.88 2.31
N LYS A 215 -10.88 -13.65 3.63
CA LYS A 215 -11.94 -14.07 4.56
C LYS A 215 -13.28 -13.45 4.18
N LYS A 216 -13.31 -12.13 3.92
CA LYS A 216 -14.50 -11.43 3.48
C LYS A 216 -15.10 -12.01 2.19
N LEU A 217 -14.26 -12.30 1.19
CA LEU A 217 -14.72 -12.82 -0.09
C LEU A 217 -15.25 -14.27 -0.01
N PHE A 218 -14.54 -15.16 0.70
CA PHE A 218 -14.77 -16.60 0.63
C PHE A 218 -15.48 -17.16 1.87
N LYS A 219 -15.31 -16.55 3.05
CA LYS A 219 -16.01 -16.97 4.26
C LYS A 219 -17.34 -16.23 4.44
N ASP A 220 -17.35 -14.92 4.15
CA ASP A 220 -18.55 -14.08 4.30
C ASP A 220 -19.36 -13.95 3.00
N ASN A 221 -18.99 -14.69 1.94
CA ASN A 221 -19.68 -14.77 0.63
C ASN A 221 -19.75 -13.47 -0.19
N PHE A 222 -18.91 -12.47 0.06
CA PHE A 222 -18.88 -11.22 -0.71
C PHE A 222 -18.29 -11.34 -2.12
N LYS A 223 -17.71 -12.48 -2.50
CA LYS A 223 -17.14 -12.68 -3.84
C LYS A 223 -18.13 -12.47 -4.98
N ASN A 224 -19.42 -12.76 -4.74
CA ASN A 224 -20.47 -12.61 -5.73
C ASN A 224 -20.84 -11.13 -6.03
N GLU A 225 -20.35 -10.20 -5.22
CA GLU A 225 -20.48 -8.75 -5.45
C GLU A 225 -19.41 -8.21 -6.42
N LEU A 226 -18.43 -9.03 -6.77
CA LEU A 226 -17.34 -8.65 -7.68
C LEU A 226 -17.57 -9.22 -9.07
N ILE A 227 -17.26 -8.41 -10.10
CA ILE A 227 -17.39 -8.80 -11.51
C ILE A 227 -16.03 -9.16 -12.14
N CYS A 228 -14.92 -8.91 -11.44
CA CYS A 228 -13.57 -9.23 -11.89
C CYS A 228 -13.23 -10.71 -11.68
N GLN A 229 -12.14 -11.15 -12.30
CA GLN A 229 -11.58 -12.47 -12.02
C GLN A 229 -10.83 -12.44 -10.68
N ILE A 230 -10.94 -13.52 -9.88
CA ILE A 230 -10.31 -13.60 -8.57
C ILE A 230 -9.34 -14.78 -8.55
N TYR A 231 -8.07 -14.50 -8.27
CA TYR A 231 -7.00 -15.50 -8.13
C TYR A 231 -6.30 -15.33 -6.79
N PRO A 232 -6.75 -16.04 -5.73
CA PRO A 232 -6.09 -15.99 -4.43
C PRO A 232 -4.65 -16.47 -4.53
N TRP A 233 -3.78 -15.89 -3.71
CA TRP A 233 -2.37 -16.23 -3.65
C TRP A 233 -1.89 -16.41 -2.20
N LYS A 234 -0.93 -17.31 -2.00
CA LYS A 234 -0.25 -17.52 -0.73
C LYS A 234 1.23 -17.12 -0.84
N SER A 235 1.81 -17.31 -2.01
CA SER A 235 3.20 -16.98 -2.33
C SER A 235 3.22 -16.24 -3.67
N ALA A 236 4.00 -15.16 -3.78
CA ALA A 236 3.91 -14.24 -4.91
C ALA A 236 4.39 -14.82 -6.26
N ASP A 237 5.09 -15.95 -6.26
CA ASP A 237 5.38 -16.69 -7.49
C ASP A 237 4.13 -17.24 -8.18
N GLU A 238 3.04 -17.49 -7.46
CA GLU A 238 1.74 -17.86 -8.03
C GLU A 238 1.16 -16.72 -8.90
N ILE A 239 1.37 -15.46 -8.47
CA ILE A 239 1.01 -14.29 -9.26
C ILE A 239 1.82 -14.26 -10.55
N VAL A 240 3.16 -14.51 -10.47
CA VAL A 240 4.02 -14.56 -11.67
C VAL A 240 3.54 -15.60 -12.67
N GLN A 241 3.16 -16.80 -12.21
CA GLN A 241 2.61 -17.85 -13.08
C GLN A 241 1.35 -17.34 -13.81
N LYS A 242 0.49 -16.62 -13.10
CA LYS A 242 -0.73 -16.04 -13.69
C LYS A 242 -0.42 -14.92 -14.66
N LEU A 243 0.52 -14.04 -14.37
CA LEU A 243 0.91 -12.93 -15.24
C LEU A 243 1.45 -13.42 -16.61
N LYS A 244 2.14 -14.57 -16.65
CA LYS A 244 2.69 -15.15 -17.87
C LYS A 244 1.64 -15.60 -18.89
N ILE A 245 0.40 -15.80 -18.47
CA ILE A 245 -0.69 -16.27 -19.33
C ILE A 245 -1.77 -15.21 -19.60
N LEU A 246 -1.59 -13.96 -19.14
CA LEU A 246 -2.48 -12.82 -19.39
C LEU A 246 -2.07 -12.03 -20.62
#